data_27df37e6022983ba331e8a77e7154e67
#
_entry.id   27df37e6022983ba331e8a77e7154e67
#
_cell.length_a   1.000
_cell.length_b   1.000
_cell.length_c   1.000
_cell.angle_alpha   90.00
_cell.angle_beta   90.00
_cell.angle_gamma   90.00
#
_symmetry.space_group_name_H-M   'P 1'
#
loop_
_entity.id
_entity.type
_entity.pdbx_description
1 polymer ?
#
loop_
_entity_poly.entity_id
_entity_poly.type
_entity_poly.pdbx_seq_one_letter_code
_entity_poly.pdbx_strand_id
1 'polypeptide(L)'
;MANMALIDGMLALPAELRATQDTQAIADALPPVVTIRAREIGKGKVLGTIGLEAGNKLLDTIDNVADFRHVKQLVANGWLDVGDALTRTMIDQVCTPADGAALKALAEISTPIDEMTVRKACWSDNGEWLV
;
A
#
# COMPACT_ATOMS: atom_id res chain seq x y z
N MET A 1 -5.35 -11.86 21.50
CA MET A 1 -4.53 -10.66 21.68
C MET A 1 -5.20 -9.47 21.03
N ALA A 2 -5.19 -8.32 21.69
CA ALA A 2 -5.72 -7.10 21.10
C ALA A 2 -4.81 -6.63 19.95
N ASN A 3 -5.41 -6.23 18.85
CA ASN A 3 -4.68 -5.61 17.75
C ASN A 3 -4.44 -4.14 18.08
N MET A 4 -3.24 -3.83 18.59
CA MET A 4 -2.89 -2.49 19.05
C MET A 4 -2.93 -1.45 17.90
N ALA A 5 -2.53 -1.82 16.69
CA ALA A 5 -2.61 -0.91 15.55
C ALA A 5 -4.05 -0.54 15.21
N LEU A 6 -4.97 -1.50 15.26
CA LEU A 6 -6.41 -1.27 15.06
C LEU A 6 -6.97 -0.38 16.18
N ILE A 7 -6.63 -0.66 17.44
CA ILE A 7 -7.08 0.13 18.58
C ILE A 7 -6.58 1.57 18.48
N ASP A 8 -5.29 1.76 18.16
CA ASP A 8 -4.72 3.10 17.98
C ASP A 8 -5.41 3.88 16.85
N GLY A 9 -5.72 3.19 15.74
CA GLY A 9 -6.49 3.79 14.64
C GLY A 9 -7.89 4.22 15.08
N MET A 10 -8.57 3.39 15.88
CA MET A 10 -9.90 3.73 16.40
C MET A 10 -9.84 4.90 17.40
N LEU A 11 -8.84 4.94 18.27
CA LEU A 11 -8.66 6.02 19.23
C LEU A 11 -8.33 7.37 18.56
N ALA A 12 -7.77 7.33 17.34
CA ALA A 12 -7.55 8.54 16.54
C ALA A 12 -8.82 9.11 15.91
N LEU A 13 -9.92 8.34 15.87
CA LEU A 13 -11.21 8.81 15.37
C LEU A 13 -11.84 9.81 16.33
N PRO A 14 -12.76 10.70 15.84
CA PRO A 14 -13.47 11.63 16.70
C PRO A 14 -14.18 10.92 17.88
N ALA A 15 -14.08 11.50 19.07
CA ALA A 15 -14.70 10.94 20.27
C ALA A 15 -16.22 10.78 20.11
N GLU A 16 -16.85 11.68 19.37
CA GLU A 16 -18.29 11.65 19.08
C GLU A 16 -18.67 10.38 18.31
N LEU A 17 -17.86 9.98 17.31
CA LEU A 17 -18.07 8.76 16.55
C LEU A 17 -17.89 7.52 17.44
N ARG A 18 -16.85 7.49 18.26
CA ARG A 18 -16.62 6.38 19.21
C ARG A 18 -17.74 6.25 20.24
N ALA A 19 -18.30 7.37 20.70
CA ALA A 19 -19.36 7.39 21.68
C ALA A 19 -20.70 6.83 21.14
N THR A 20 -20.88 6.77 19.80
CA THR A 20 -22.08 6.17 19.22
C THR A 20 -22.15 4.66 19.45
N GLN A 21 -21.02 4.02 19.73
CA GLN A 21 -20.88 2.56 19.85
C GLN A 21 -21.37 1.80 18.59
N ASP A 22 -21.42 2.50 17.47
CA ASP A 22 -21.78 1.92 16.17
C ASP A 22 -20.51 1.37 15.50
N THR A 23 -20.30 0.06 15.64
CA THR A 23 -19.10 -0.60 15.12
C THR A 23 -19.03 -0.59 13.60
N GLN A 24 -20.15 -0.56 12.89
CA GLN A 24 -20.16 -0.42 11.43
C GLN A 24 -19.70 0.99 11.01
N ALA A 25 -20.19 2.03 11.67
CA ALA A 25 -19.77 3.40 11.39
C ALA A 25 -18.27 3.60 11.69
N ILE A 26 -17.77 2.99 12.76
CA ILE A 26 -16.33 3.02 13.11
C ILE A 26 -15.51 2.28 12.03
N ALA A 27 -15.95 1.11 11.60
CA ALA A 27 -15.28 0.37 10.54
C ALA A 27 -15.21 1.17 9.24
N ASP A 28 -16.31 1.83 8.86
CA ASP A 28 -16.39 2.64 7.65
C ASP A 28 -15.49 3.88 7.71
N ALA A 29 -15.24 4.41 8.90
CA ALA A 29 -14.38 5.58 9.12
C ALA A 29 -12.89 5.24 9.18
N LEU A 30 -12.52 3.98 9.40
CA LEU A 30 -11.13 3.55 9.45
C LEU A 30 -10.54 3.44 8.05
N PRO A 31 -9.24 3.82 7.87
CA PRO A 31 -8.57 3.60 6.60
C PRO A 31 -8.44 2.10 6.32
N PRO A 32 -8.52 1.68 5.05
CA PRO A 32 -8.35 0.27 4.71
C PRO A 32 -6.92 -0.21 5.01
N VAL A 33 -6.78 -1.50 5.26
CA VAL A 33 -5.46 -2.13 5.40
C VAL A 33 -4.86 -2.32 4.01
N VAL A 34 -3.65 -1.79 3.81
CA VAL A 34 -2.91 -1.96 2.55
C VAL A 34 -1.87 -3.05 2.73
N THR A 35 -1.94 -4.07 1.88
CA THR A 35 -0.98 -5.17 1.85
C THR A 35 -0.19 -5.12 0.55
N ILE A 36 1.13 -5.27 0.64
CA ILE A 36 2.02 -5.31 -0.53
C ILE A 36 2.31 -6.77 -0.85
N ARG A 37 2.15 -7.12 -2.14
CA ARG A 37 2.47 -8.46 -2.65
C ARG A 37 3.40 -8.38 -3.85
N ALA A 38 4.01 -9.50 -4.23
CA ALA A 38 4.79 -9.60 -5.46
C ALA A 38 3.90 -9.29 -6.67
N ARG A 39 4.36 -8.38 -7.52
CA ARG A 39 3.66 -8.02 -8.76
C ARG A 39 4.67 -7.71 -9.84
N GLU A 40 4.87 -8.66 -10.75
CA GLU A 40 5.75 -8.50 -11.89
C GLU A 40 5.01 -7.80 -13.03
N ILE A 41 5.62 -6.75 -13.56
CA ILE A 41 5.07 -5.98 -14.68
C ILE A 41 6.13 -5.84 -15.78
N GLY A 42 5.67 -5.79 -17.02
CA GLY A 42 6.53 -5.57 -18.18
C GLY A 42 6.72 -4.09 -18.50
N LYS A 43 7.59 -3.81 -19.47
CA LYS A 43 7.87 -2.44 -19.94
C LYS A 43 6.61 -1.73 -20.43
N GLY A 44 5.74 -2.43 -21.15
CA GLY A 44 4.48 -1.88 -21.63
C GLY A 44 3.56 -1.42 -20.51
N LYS A 45 3.51 -2.17 -19.41
CA LYS A 45 2.71 -1.78 -18.24
C LYS A 45 3.29 -0.56 -17.54
N VAL A 46 4.61 -0.44 -17.48
CA VAL A 46 5.30 0.75 -16.95
C VAL A 46 4.90 1.98 -17.77
N LEU A 47 5.05 1.91 -19.08
CA LEU A 47 4.70 3.01 -19.99
C LEU A 47 3.22 3.36 -19.92
N GLY A 48 2.36 2.38 -19.84
CA GLY A 48 0.91 2.58 -19.73
C GLY A 48 0.47 3.18 -18.39
N THR A 49 1.24 2.96 -17.32
CA THR A 49 0.90 3.45 -15.98
C THR A 49 1.34 4.88 -15.74
N ILE A 50 2.57 5.24 -16.13
CA ILE A 50 3.16 6.56 -15.87
C ILE A 50 3.39 7.40 -17.11
N GLY A 51 3.04 6.89 -18.28
CA GLY A 51 3.18 7.59 -19.57
C GLY A 51 4.53 7.33 -20.23
N LEU A 52 4.61 7.68 -21.52
CA LEU A 52 5.79 7.42 -22.34
C LEU A 52 7.02 8.17 -21.87
N GLU A 53 6.90 9.44 -21.54
CA GLU A 53 8.03 10.27 -21.11
C GLU A 53 8.62 9.76 -19.79
N ALA A 54 7.80 9.67 -18.74
CA ALA A 54 8.25 9.20 -17.44
C ALA A 54 8.68 7.73 -17.45
N GLY A 55 7.96 6.88 -18.19
CA GLY A 55 8.28 5.46 -18.35
C GLY A 55 9.61 5.24 -19.05
N ASN A 56 9.85 5.94 -20.16
CA ASN A 56 11.13 5.86 -20.85
C ASN A 56 12.28 6.37 -20.00
N LYS A 57 12.07 7.45 -19.25
CA LYS A 57 13.09 7.96 -18.33
C LYS A 57 13.45 6.94 -17.26
N LEU A 58 12.46 6.27 -16.69
CA LEU A 58 12.70 5.21 -15.70
C LEU A 58 13.47 4.05 -16.30
N LEU A 59 13.06 3.54 -17.46
CA LEU A 59 13.69 2.41 -18.12
C LEU A 59 15.11 2.74 -18.57
N ASP A 60 15.34 3.92 -19.12
CA ASP A 60 16.68 4.38 -19.51
C ASP A 60 17.60 4.55 -18.30
N THR A 61 17.07 5.02 -17.18
CA THR A 61 17.84 5.13 -15.93
C THR A 61 18.25 3.76 -15.42
N ILE A 62 17.36 2.76 -15.45
CA ILE A 62 17.68 1.38 -15.09
C ILE A 62 18.80 0.84 -15.99
N ASP A 63 18.74 1.13 -17.29
CA ASP A 63 19.75 0.65 -18.26
C ASP A 63 21.12 1.29 -18.08
N ASN A 64 21.18 2.54 -17.62
CA ASN A 64 22.41 3.36 -17.64
C ASN A 64 23.06 3.55 -16.27
N VAL A 65 22.36 3.30 -15.16
CA VAL A 65 22.90 3.45 -13.81
C VAL A 65 23.46 2.11 -13.33
N ALA A 66 24.74 2.08 -12.98
CA ALA A 66 25.43 0.86 -12.57
C ALA A 66 24.80 0.19 -11.34
N ASP A 67 24.23 0.97 -10.43
CA ASP A 67 23.59 0.47 -9.21
C ASP A 67 22.36 -0.40 -9.51
N PHE A 68 21.78 -0.23 -10.70
CA PHE A 68 20.57 -0.96 -11.11
C PHE A 68 20.87 -2.15 -12.05
N ARG A 69 22.12 -2.60 -12.13
CA ARG A 69 22.52 -3.65 -13.08
C ARG A 69 21.75 -4.96 -12.93
N HIS A 70 21.37 -5.34 -11.72
CA HIS A 70 20.59 -6.57 -11.50
C HIS A 70 19.11 -6.36 -11.85
N VAL A 71 18.57 -5.19 -11.56
CA VAL A 71 17.22 -4.81 -11.98
C VAL A 71 17.12 -4.74 -13.51
N LYS A 72 18.16 -4.22 -14.17
CA LYS A 72 18.25 -4.18 -15.63
C LYS A 72 18.07 -5.56 -16.26
N GLN A 73 18.70 -6.59 -15.70
CA GLN A 73 18.57 -7.95 -16.21
C GLN A 73 17.13 -8.47 -16.07
N LEU A 74 16.46 -8.21 -14.94
CA LEU A 74 15.08 -8.61 -14.73
C LEU A 74 14.14 -7.90 -15.71
N VAL A 75 14.34 -6.61 -15.92
CA VAL A 75 13.54 -5.81 -16.87
C VAL A 75 13.78 -6.26 -18.31
N ALA A 76 15.03 -6.60 -18.68
CA ALA A 76 15.36 -7.14 -20.00
C ALA A 76 14.63 -8.46 -20.28
N ASN A 77 14.39 -9.27 -19.24
CA ASN A 77 13.62 -10.50 -19.32
C ASN A 77 12.09 -10.27 -19.26
N GLY A 78 11.67 -9.01 -19.17
CA GLY A 78 10.26 -8.64 -19.18
C GLY A 78 9.62 -8.46 -17.81
N TRP A 79 10.41 -8.46 -16.72
CA TRP A 79 9.86 -8.46 -15.36
C TRP A 79 10.42 -7.32 -14.51
N LEU A 80 9.52 -6.54 -13.92
CA LEU A 80 9.82 -5.59 -12.87
C LEU A 80 8.84 -5.86 -11.73
N ASP A 81 9.33 -6.34 -10.60
CA ASP A 81 8.48 -6.63 -9.43
C ASP A 81 8.31 -5.37 -8.60
N VAL A 82 7.17 -4.69 -8.76
CA VAL A 82 6.85 -3.46 -8.02
C VAL A 82 6.43 -3.72 -6.57
N GLY A 83 6.35 -4.97 -6.16
CA GLY A 83 6.16 -5.38 -4.76
C GLY A 83 7.45 -5.64 -4.01
N ASP A 84 8.59 -5.76 -4.72
CA ASP A 84 9.90 -5.98 -4.11
C ASP A 84 10.43 -4.71 -3.45
N ALA A 85 10.93 -4.83 -2.20
CA ALA A 85 11.36 -3.69 -1.42
C ALA A 85 12.47 -2.87 -2.08
N LEU A 86 13.46 -3.53 -2.69
CA LEU A 86 14.57 -2.84 -3.38
C LEU A 86 14.09 -2.13 -4.64
N THR A 87 13.18 -2.76 -5.39
CA THR A 87 12.58 -2.16 -6.57
C THR A 87 11.75 -0.92 -6.20
N ARG A 88 10.98 -1.00 -5.11
CA ARG A 88 10.19 0.13 -4.61
C ARG A 88 11.08 1.29 -4.18
N THR A 89 12.21 1.02 -3.53
CA THR A 89 13.22 2.03 -3.18
C THR A 89 13.80 2.70 -4.42
N MET A 90 14.14 1.91 -5.44
CA MET A 90 14.63 2.43 -6.72
C MET A 90 13.60 3.34 -7.39
N ILE A 91 12.34 2.91 -7.43
CA ILE A 91 11.25 3.70 -7.99
C ILE A 91 11.14 5.05 -7.28
N ASP A 92 11.24 5.08 -5.96
CA ASP A 92 11.18 6.32 -5.18
C ASP A 92 12.35 7.26 -5.48
N GLN A 93 13.52 6.72 -5.82
CA GLN A 93 14.70 7.50 -6.18
C GLN A 93 14.65 8.09 -7.59
N VAL A 94 14.02 7.39 -8.52
CA VAL A 94 14.05 7.74 -9.96
C VAL A 94 12.80 8.50 -10.38
N CYS A 95 11.64 8.11 -9.88
CA CYS A 95 10.36 8.68 -10.29
C CYS A 95 9.95 9.87 -9.42
N THR A 96 9.07 10.72 -9.97
CA THR A 96 8.37 11.71 -9.15
C THR A 96 7.49 10.99 -8.12
N PRO A 97 7.12 11.62 -6.98
CA PRO A 97 6.25 10.99 -5.99
C PRO A 97 4.93 10.47 -6.56
N ALA A 98 4.32 11.20 -7.50
CA ALA A 98 3.07 10.78 -8.12
C ALA A 98 3.24 9.55 -9.01
N ASP A 99 4.28 9.51 -9.85
CA ASP A 99 4.56 8.40 -10.74
C ASP A 99 5.01 7.17 -9.96
N GLY A 100 5.85 7.37 -8.95
CA GLY A 100 6.28 6.30 -8.05
C GLY A 100 5.10 5.66 -7.32
N ALA A 101 4.18 6.47 -6.79
CA ALA A 101 2.98 5.98 -6.13
C ALA A 101 2.09 5.17 -7.09
N ALA A 102 1.93 5.62 -8.34
CA ALA A 102 1.13 4.92 -9.35
C ALA A 102 1.70 3.53 -9.68
N LEU A 103 3.02 3.39 -9.82
CA LEU A 103 3.67 2.10 -10.05
C LEU A 103 3.56 1.19 -8.84
N LYS A 104 3.83 1.71 -7.65
CA LYS A 104 3.77 0.92 -6.41
C LYS A 104 2.37 0.44 -6.09
N ALA A 105 1.35 1.23 -6.43
CA ALA A 105 -0.05 0.86 -6.21
C ALA A 105 -0.46 -0.42 -6.95
N LEU A 106 0.21 -0.78 -8.03
CA LEU A 106 -0.06 -2.02 -8.76
C LEU A 106 0.18 -3.27 -7.92
N ALA A 107 1.06 -3.20 -6.92
CA ALA A 107 1.35 -4.29 -6.00
C ALA A 107 0.59 -4.18 -4.67
N GLU A 108 -0.21 -3.14 -4.49
CA GLU A 108 -0.92 -2.88 -3.25
C GLU A 108 -2.36 -3.40 -3.32
N ILE A 109 -2.77 -4.11 -2.28
CA ILE A 109 -4.14 -4.57 -2.11
C ILE A 109 -4.73 -3.82 -0.93
N SER A 110 -5.81 -3.08 -1.19
CA SER A 110 -6.55 -2.35 -0.15
C SER A 110 -7.73 -3.20 0.29
N THR A 111 -7.75 -3.56 1.57
CA THR A 111 -8.81 -4.38 2.16
C THR A 111 -9.53 -3.54 3.21
N PRO A 112 -10.84 -3.30 3.07
CA PRO A 112 -11.62 -2.60 4.10
C PRO A 112 -11.55 -3.36 5.42
N ILE A 113 -11.58 -2.60 6.53
CA ILE A 113 -11.64 -3.21 7.86
C ILE A 113 -13.06 -3.73 8.09
N ASP A 114 -13.15 -5.02 8.44
CA ASP A 114 -14.39 -5.73 8.68
C ASP A 114 -15.05 -5.25 9.99
N GLU A 115 -16.37 -5.04 9.98
CA GLU A 115 -17.14 -4.63 11.15
C GLU A 115 -16.99 -5.62 12.32
N MET A 116 -16.97 -6.91 12.03
CA MET A 116 -16.81 -7.94 13.07
C MET A 116 -15.46 -7.80 13.78
N THR A 117 -14.39 -7.47 13.05
CA THR A 117 -13.06 -7.21 13.61
C THR A 117 -13.11 -6.00 14.54
N VAL A 118 -13.78 -4.93 14.13
CA VAL A 118 -13.98 -3.72 14.96
C VAL A 118 -14.78 -4.05 16.19
N ARG A 119 -15.87 -4.78 16.07
CA ARG A 119 -16.72 -5.19 17.19
C ARG A 119 -15.93 -5.94 18.25
N LYS A 120 -15.14 -6.91 17.84
CA LYS A 120 -14.30 -7.70 18.77
C LYS A 120 -13.23 -6.85 19.46
N ALA A 121 -12.75 -5.80 18.82
CA ALA A 121 -11.77 -4.89 19.40
C ALA A 121 -12.41 -3.84 20.33
N CYS A 122 -13.65 -3.44 20.05
CA CYS A 122 -14.36 -2.40 20.81
C CYS A 122 -14.98 -2.89 22.12
N TRP A 123 -15.36 -4.17 22.17
CA TRP A 123 -16.08 -4.73 23.32
C TRP A 123 -15.21 -5.76 24.05
N SER A 124 -15.20 -5.67 25.39
CA SER A 124 -14.57 -6.72 26.22
C SER A 124 -15.47 -7.96 26.26
N ASP A 125 -14.91 -9.07 26.76
CA ASP A 125 -15.66 -10.31 27.00
C ASP A 125 -16.79 -10.11 27.99
N ASN A 126 -16.68 -9.10 28.86
CA ASN A 126 -17.70 -8.74 29.86
C ASN A 126 -18.75 -7.76 29.32
N GLY A 127 -18.69 -7.40 28.03
CA GLY A 127 -19.62 -6.47 27.42
C GLY A 127 -19.32 -4.99 27.71
N GLU A 128 -18.10 -4.65 28.09
CA GLU A 128 -17.66 -3.28 28.31
C GLU A 128 -17.10 -2.66 27.03
N TRP A 129 -17.48 -1.40 26.79
CA TRP A 129 -16.97 -0.62 25.67
C TRP A 129 -15.55 -0.12 25.98
N LEU A 130 -14.57 -0.40 25.10
CA LEU A 130 -13.14 -0.18 25.33
C LEU A 130 -12.58 1.08 24.65
N VAL A 131 -13.24 1.66 23.69
CA VAL A 131 -12.80 2.81 22.91
C VAL A 131 -13.83 3.93 22.90
#